data_c2c3e45ce8ab9114dbc686d1daac3fdc
#
_entry.id   c2c3e45ce8ab9114dbc686d1daac3fdc
#
_cell.length_a   1.000
_cell.length_b   1.000
_cell.length_c   1.000
_cell.angle_alpha   90.00
_cell.angle_beta   90.00
_cell.angle_gamma   90.00
#
_symmetry.space_group_name_H-M   'P 1'
#
loop_
_entity.id
_entity.type
_entity.pdbx_description
1 polymer ?
#
loop_
_entity_poly.entity_id
_entity_poly.type
_entity_poly.pdbx_seq_one_letter_code
_entity_poly.pdbx_strand_id
1 'polypeptide(L)'
;MTLKGFSSNTIEKMKRLCDLLLSIQNSEFISKRLSLYGGTALNFLYLDNPRLSEDLDYNYRHIDKEDWSKIRDKIDIDLKWIINSLGYKKEDVKINSLYNQCRFHLNYITETGVKDNLKIEIGYMRRFSNLNQDCIKSFSHLTKEEKIRVMTPVKEELFANKFATMISRSKSYLNPRDIFDVYSLSKSNFNQRIFLDLVAIETILMDMSFDTILQIKERLMNGKPSGKIEHLINRKINFENIISEVIDFSNKTINDLSSYKLDKIIDYFYKSGKLDLESFRFKDELNPNLKEHPQLEWLRKNKKKKTLN
;
A
#
# COMPACT_ATOMS: atom_id res chain seq x y z
N MET A 1 20.47 5.78 -4.46
CA MET A 1 20.11 5.78 -3.01
C MET A 1 21.38 5.73 -2.17
N THR A 2 21.52 6.59 -1.17
CA THR A 2 22.68 6.58 -0.26
C THR A 2 22.31 5.87 1.03
N LEU A 3 22.97 4.74 1.35
CA LEU A 3 22.75 3.96 2.57
C LEU A 3 23.64 4.42 3.75
N LYS A 4 24.35 5.55 3.59
CA LYS A 4 25.22 6.11 4.63
C LYS A 4 24.37 6.51 5.86
N GLY A 5 24.78 6.07 7.03
CA GLY A 5 24.11 6.40 8.31
C GLY A 5 23.11 5.36 8.80
N PHE A 6 22.79 4.32 8.01
CA PHE A 6 21.99 3.19 8.47
C PHE A 6 22.84 2.09 9.10
N SER A 7 22.25 1.28 9.97
CA SER A 7 22.93 0.12 10.55
C SER A 7 23.23 -0.94 9.49
N SER A 8 24.27 -1.77 9.73
CA SER A 8 24.62 -2.89 8.83
C SER A 8 23.44 -3.85 8.61
N ASN A 9 22.67 -4.15 9.66
CA ASN A 9 21.48 -5.02 9.56
C ASN A 9 20.38 -4.40 8.69
N THR A 10 20.14 -3.09 8.82
CA THR A 10 19.19 -2.39 7.95
C THR A 10 19.65 -2.41 6.49
N ILE A 11 20.94 -2.21 6.25
CA ILE A 11 21.52 -2.28 4.90
C ILE A 11 21.38 -3.68 4.31
N GLU A 12 21.69 -4.72 5.08
CA GLU A 12 21.54 -6.12 4.67
C GLU A 12 20.08 -6.42 4.30
N LYS A 13 19.14 -6.00 5.16
CA LYS A 13 17.70 -6.17 4.90
C LYS A 13 17.28 -5.54 3.57
N MET A 14 17.77 -4.33 3.27
CA MET A 14 17.47 -3.66 2.00
C MET A 14 18.09 -4.38 0.80
N LYS A 15 19.29 -4.93 0.93
CA LYS A 15 19.90 -5.75 -0.13
C LYS A 15 19.06 -6.98 -0.43
N ARG A 16 18.66 -7.74 0.59
CA ARG A 16 17.80 -8.91 0.47
C ARG A 16 16.45 -8.58 -0.16
N LEU A 17 15.86 -7.42 0.19
CA LEU A 17 14.62 -6.92 -0.40
C LEU A 17 14.80 -6.61 -1.89
N CYS A 18 15.92 -5.98 -2.28
CA CYS A 18 16.24 -5.73 -3.69
C CYS A 18 16.47 -7.02 -4.48
N ASP A 19 17.13 -8.03 -3.89
CA ASP A 19 17.33 -9.34 -4.52
C ASP A 19 15.99 -10.05 -4.77
N LEU A 20 15.07 -9.99 -3.82
CA LEU A 20 13.70 -10.51 -3.98
C LEU A 20 12.94 -9.78 -5.10
N LEU A 21 12.97 -8.44 -5.12
CA LEU A 21 12.32 -7.64 -6.15
C LEU A 21 12.88 -7.96 -7.55
N LEU A 22 14.20 -8.07 -7.67
CA LEU A 22 14.86 -8.43 -8.94
C LEU A 22 14.45 -9.83 -9.40
N SER A 23 14.43 -10.81 -8.49
CA SER A 23 14.05 -12.17 -8.82
C SER A 23 12.56 -12.28 -9.21
N ILE A 24 11.67 -11.53 -8.55
CA ILE A 24 10.25 -11.44 -8.89
C ILE A 24 10.08 -10.78 -10.28
N GLN A 25 10.81 -9.71 -10.57
CA GLN A 25 10.80 -9.06 -11.88
C GLN A 25 11.21 -10.02 -13.00
N ASN A 26 12.20 -10.87 -12.76
CA ASN A 26 12.72 -11.80 -13.74
C ASN A 26 11.78 -13.00 -14.01
N SER A 27 10.75 -13.18 -13.19
CA SER A 27 9.68 -14.14 -13.48
C SER A 27 8.67 -13.50 -14.42
N GLU A 28 8.66 -13.91 -15.68
CA GLU A 28 7.73 -13.39 -16.69
C GLU A 28 6.26 -13.59 -16.28
N PHE A 29 5.95 -14.69 -15.61
CA PHE A 29 4.61 -14.99 -15.14
C PHE A 29 4.16 -14.07 -14.01
N ILE A 30 5.01 -13.87 -12.98
CA ILE A 30 4.66 -13.09 -11.78
C ILE A 30 4.70 -11.59 -12.06
N SER A 31 5.71 -11.11 -12.78
CA SER A 31 5.94 -9.67 -12.98
C SER A 31 4.79 -8.96 -13.72
N LYS A 32 4.05 -9.70 -14.54
CA LYS A 32 2.86 -9.19 -15.25
C LYS A 32 1.60 -9.16 -14.38
N ARG A 33 1.63 -9.82 -13.20
CA ARG A 33 0.44 -10.06 -12.37
C ARG A 33 0.53 -9.45 -10.97
N LEU A 34 1.70 -8.97 -10.55
CA LEU A 34 1.87 -8.36 -9.26
C LEU A 34 2.24 -6.89 -9.40
N SER A 35 1.36 -6.03 -8.91
CA SER A 35 1.58 -4.59 -8.82
C SER A 35 2.13 -4.26 -7.43
N LEU A 36 3.33 -3.66 -7.37
CA LEU A 36 3.98 -3.28 -6.12
C LEU A 36 3.25 -2.10 -5.49
N TYR A 37 2.93 -2.24 -4.21
CA TYR A 37 2.21 -1.28 -3.40
C TYR A 37 3.00 -0.87 -2.16
N GLY A 38 2.31 -0.20 -1.26
CA GLY A 38 2.79 0.05 0.10
C GLY A 38 3.96 1.04 0.17
N GLY A 39 4.69 0.94 1.29
CA GLY A 39 5.82 1.83 1.57
C GLY A 39 6.97 1.66 0.60
N THR A 40 7.22 0.45 0.11
CA THR A 40 8.32 0.16 -0.81
C THR A 40 8.09 0.82 -2.16
N ALA A 41 6.90 0.66 -2.75
CA ALA A 41 6.55 1.35 -3.99
C ALA A 41 6.70 2.87 -3.84
N LEU A 42 6.17 3.41 -2.77
CA LEU A 42 6.14 4.85 -2.51
C LEU A 42 7.52 5.44 -2.36
N ASN A 43 8.33 4.87 -1.47
CA ASN A 43 9.62 5.43 -1.12
C ASN A 43 10.67 5.22 -2.21
N PHE A 44 10.68 4.05 -2.90
CA PHE A 44 11.70 3.76 -3.92
C PHE A 44 11.38 4.33 -5.30
N LEU A 45 10.09 4.50 -5.64
CA LEU A 45 9.69 4.85 -6.99
C LEU A 45 9.21 6.31 -7.14
N TYR A 46 8.77 6.94 -6.05
CA TYR A 46 8.08 8.23 -6.13
C TYR A 46 8.62 9.34 -5.20
N LEU A 47 9.28 8.98 -4.09
CA LEU A 47 9.67 9.94 -3.04
C LEU A 47 11.19 10.08 -2.83
N ASP A 48 12.01 9.49 -3.68
CA ASP A 48 13.47 9.52 -3.54
C ASP A 48 13.97 9.05 -2.15
N ASN A 49 13.31 8.02 -1.61
CA ASN A 49 13.70 7.35 -0.37
C ASN A 49 13.80 8.26 0.88
N PRO A 50 12.76 9.01 1.23
CA PRO A 50 12.77 9.80 2.47
C PRO A 50 12.89 8.92 3.73
N ARG A 51 12.48 7.67 3.63
CA ARG A 51 12.73 6.57 4.56
C ARG A 51 12.91 5.24 3.83
N LEU A 52 13.52 4.27 4.51
CA LEU A 52 13.57 2.89 4.03
C LEU A 52 12.22 2.17 4.26
N SER A 53 11.97 1.15 3.46
CA SER A 53 10.81 0.26 3.62
C SER A 53 11.28 -1.19 3.69
N GLU A 54 10.69 -1.97 4.59
CA GLU A 54 11.17 -3.31 4.97
C GLU A 54 10.30 -4.44 4.46
N ASP A 55 9.12 -4.13 3.91
CA ASP A 55 8.12 -5.10 3.47
C ASP A 55 7.87 -4.97 1.96
N LEU A 56 7.49 -6.06 1.32
CA LEU A 56 7.00 -6.09 -0.05
C LEU A 56 5.49 -6.32 -0.05
N ASP A 57 4.74 -5.28 -0.37
CA ASP A 57 3.30 -5.34 -0.50
C ASP A 57 2.92 -5.35 -1.98
N TYR A 58 2.19 -6.37 -2.42
CA TYR A 58 1.70 -6.50 -3.78
C TYR A 58 0.18 -6.61 -3.82
N ASN A 59 -0.39 -6.13 -4.91
CA ASN A 59 -1.76 -6.48 -5.30
C ASN A 59 -1.73 -7.29 -6.59
N TYR A 60 -2.48 -8.38 -6.59
CA TYR A 60 -2.69 -9.19 -7.78
C TYR A 60 -3.46 -8.39 -8.84
N ARG A 61 -3.01 -8.47 -10.08
CA ARG A 61 -3.70 -7.94 -11.26
C ARG A 61 -4.25 -9.07 -12.09
N HIS A 62 -5.57 -9.06 -12.26
CA HIS A 62 -6.26 -10.05 -13.04
C HIS A 62 -6.14 -9.72 -14.52
N ILE A 63 -5.84 -10.74 -15.32
CA ILE A 63 -5.85 -10.68 -16.78
C ILE A 63 -7.13 -11.39 -17.23
N ASP A 64 -7.90 -10.75 -18.10
CA ASP A 64 -9.18 -11.26 -18.58
C ASP A 64 -9.10 -12.70 -19.08
N LYS A 65 -10.18 -13.47 -18.83
CA LYS A 65 -10.35 -14.87 -19.17
C LYS A 65 -9.49 -15.88 -18.41
N GLU A 66 -8.69 -15.46 -17.45
CA GLU A 66 -7.95 -16.38 -16.59
C GLU A 66 -8.79 -16.84 -15.38
N ASP A 67 -8.62 -18.10 -14.98
CA ASP A 67 -9.14 -18.60 -13.71
C ASP A 67 -8.25 -18.10 -12.57
N TRP A 68 -8.69 -17.05 -11.88
CA TRP A 68 -7.92 -16.40 -10.83
C TRP A 68 -7.49 -17.35 -9.70
N SER A 69 -8.25 -18.40 -9.42
CA SER A 69 -7.91 -19.37 -8.38
C SER A 69 -6.66 -20.15 -8.78
N LYS A 70 -6.62 -20.68 -10.00
CA LYS A 70 -5.45 -21.40 -10.54
C LYS A 70 -4.24 -20.49 -10.69
N ILE A 71 -4.47 -19.23 -11.12
CA ILE A 71 -3.39 -18.25 -11.23
C ILE A 71 -2.80 -17.93 -9.87
N ARG A 72 -3.63 -17.78 -8.84
CA ARG A 72 -3.19 -17.57 -7.48
C ARG A 72 -2.29 -18.70 -6.98
N ASP A 73 -2.75 -19.94 -7.13
CA ASP A 73 -1.97 -21.11 -6.71
C ASP A 73 -0.60 -21.15 -7.42
N LYS A 74 -0.58 -20.81 -8.71
CA LYS A 74 0.66 -20.72 -9.47
C LYS A 74 1.58 -19.59 -8.99
N ILE A 75 1.04 -18.41 -8.67
CA ILE A 75 1.83 -17.30 -8.09
C ILE A 75 2.46 -17.75 -6.77
N ASP A 76 1.70 -18.39 -5.89
CA ASP A 76 2.18 -18.84 -4.59
C ASP A 76 3.26 -19.93 -4.74
N ILE A 77 3.15 -20.81 -5.75
CA ILE A 77 4.18 -21.82 -6.07
C ILE A 77 5.44 -21.15 -6.62
N ASP A 78 5.32 -20.28 -7.61
CA ASP A 78 6.46 -19.64 -8.25
C ASP A 78 7.23 -18.75 -7.25
N LEU A 79 6.52 -18.06 -6.34
CA LEU A 79 7.16 -17.32 -5.25
C LEU A 79 7.94 -18.22 -4.30
N LYS A 80 7.43 -19.40 -3.95
CA LYS A 80 8.20 -20.36 -3.14
C LYS A 80 9.48 -20.78 -3.83
N TRP A 81 9.44 -20.99 -5.15
CA TRP A 81 10.64 -21.30 -5.94
C TRP A 81 11.64 -20.14 -5.92
N ILE A 82 11.20 -18.91 -6.14
CA ILE A 82 12.05 -17.71 -6.06
C ILE A 82 12.70 -17.57 -4.69
N ILE A 83 11.91 -17.68 -3.62
CA ILE A 83 12.37 -17.57 -2.23
C ILE A 83 13.43 -18.64 -1.94
N ASN A 84 13.17 -19.88 -2.35
CA ASN A 84 14.11 -20.98 -2.17
C ASN A 84 15.42 -20.79 -2.97
N SER A 85 15.33 -20.29 -4.21
CA SER A 85 16.51 -19.98 -5.06
C SER A 85 17.41 -18.88 -4.48
N LEU A 86 16.85 -18.03 -3.61
CA LEU A 86 17.60 -17.01 -2.87
C LEU A 86 18.19 -17.53 -1.54
N GLY A 87 18.12 -18.84 -1.30
CA GLY A 87 18.75 -19.50 -0.17
C GLY A 87 17.90 -19.56 1.12
N TYR A 88 16.62 -19.15 1.08
CA TYR A 88 15.73 -19.35 2.23
C TYR A 88 15.26 -20.81 2.30
N LYS A 89 15.55 -21.47 3.40
CA LYS A 89 15.15 -22.87 3.61
C LYS A 89 13.66 -22.94 3.96
N LYS A 90 13.06 -24.12 3.73
CA LYS A 90 11.64 -24.34 3.99
C LYS A 90 11.25 -24.05 5.44
N GLU A 91 12.09 -24.40 6.40
CA GLU A 91 11.90 -24.18 7.83
C GLU A 91 11.93 -22.69 8.22
N ASP A 92 12.60 -21.84 7.42
CA ASP A 92 12.71 -20.40 7.66
C ASP A 92 11.53 -19.61 7.06
N VAL A 93 10.69 -20.28 6.25
CA VAL A 93 9.59 -19.64 5.53
C VAL A 93 8.25 -20.01 6.15
N LYS A 94 7.57 -19.02 6.74
CA LYS A 94 6.19 -19.19 7.24
C LYS A 94 5.21 -18.57 6.25
N ILE A 95 4.23 -19.35 5.83
CA ILE A 95 3.21 -18.94 4.85
C ILE A 95 1.85 -18.93 5.53
N ASN A 96 1.17 -17.78 5.45
CA ASN A 96 -0.22 -17.61 5.88
C ASN A 96 -1.06 -17.26 4.65
N SER A 97 -1.79 -18.23 4.13
CA SER A 97 -2.63 -18.07 2.95
C SER A 97 -4.10 -18.03 3.36
N LEU A 98 -4.73 -16.86 3.16
CA LEU A 98 -6.15 -16.61 3.38
C LEU A 98 -6.81 -16.33 2.02
N TYR A 99 -8.14 -16.41 1.93
CA TYR A 99 -8.86 -16.15 0.68
C TYR A 99 -8.51 -14.80 0.03
N ASN A 100 -8.37 -13.76 0.83
CA ASN A 100 -8.13 -12.38 0.38
C ASN A 100 -6.65 -11.99 0.28
N GLN A 101 -5.73 -12.78 0.86
CA GLN A 101 -4.30 -12.43 0.91
C GLN A 101 -3.42 -13.66 1.16
N CYS A 102 -2.17 -13.57 0.72
CA CYS A 102 -1.12 -14.51 1.09
C CYS A 102 0.08 -13.74 1.67
N ARG A 103 0.63 -14.22 2.78
CA ARG A 103 1.80 -13.64 3.45
C ARG A 103 2.91 -14.66 3.56
N PHE A 104 4.10 -14.27 3.14
CA PHE A 104 5.34 -15.00 3.32
C PHE A 104 6.18 -14.26 4.34
N HIS A 105 6.57 -14.91 5.43
CA HIS A 105 7.54 -14.42 6.39
C HIS A 105 8.83 -15.20 6.20
N LEU A 106 9.90 -14.52 5.81
CA LEU A 106 11.19 -15.09 5.48
C LEU A 106 12.16 -14.76 6.62
N ASN A 107 12.38 -15.71 7.53
CA ASN A 107 13.30 -15.55 8.64
C ASN A 107 14.74 -15.80 8.16
N TYR A 108 15.68 -15.06 8.70
CA TYR A 108 17.11 -15.23 8.43
C TYR A 108 17.95 -14.75 9.62
N ILE A 109 19.21 -15.14 9.61
CA ILE A 109 20.21 -14.62 10.55
C ILE A 109 21.05 -13.63 9.75
N THR A 110 21.21 -12.41 10.28
CA THR A 110 22.04 -11.37 9.66
C THR A 110 23.52 -11.73 9.72
N GLU A 111 24.33 -11.06 8.91
CA GLU A 111 25.81 -11.19 8.98
C GLU A 111 26.38 -10.87 10.38
N THR A 112 25.65 -10.09 11.19
CA THR A 112 26.01 -9.79 12.59
C THR A 112 25.48 -10.82 13.59
N GLY A 113 24.83 -11.91 13.14
CA GLY A 113 24.28 -12.97 13.99
C GLY A 113 22.90 -12.65 14.60
N VAL A 114 22.24 -11.56 14.23
CA VAL A 114 20.92 -11.17 14.75
C VAL A 114 19.82 -11.82 13.91
N LYS A 115 18.77 -12.34 14.58
CA LYS A 115 17.57 -12.83 13.88
C LYS A 115 16.76 -11.67 13.33
N ASP A 116 16.41 -11.74 12.05
CA ASP A 116 15.55 -10.77 11.39
C ASP A 116 14.64 -11.48 10.38
N ASN A 117 13.73 -10.74 9.76
CA ASN A 117 12.80 -11.30 8.77
C ASN A 117 12.48 -10.28 7.67
N LEU A 118 12.05 -10.80 6.51
CA LEU A 118 11.38 -10.05 5.46
C LEU A 118 9.94 -10.53 5.32
N LYS A 119 9.06 -9.66 4.90
CA LYS A 119 7.66 -10.00 4.65
C LYS A 119 7.30 -9.67 3.20
N ILE A 120 6.65 -10.63 2.54
CA ILE A 120 5.97 -10.43 1.26
C ILE A 120 4.48 -10.63 1.51
N GLU A 121 3.67 -9.65 1.16
CA GLU A 121 2.21 -9.74 1.26
C GLU A 121 1.59 -9.53 -0.12
N ILE A 122 0.67 -10.42 -0.50
CA ILE A 122 -0.08 -10.32 -1.76
C ILE A 122 -1.56 -10.20 -1.42
N GLY A 123 -2.15 -9.07 -1.82
CA GLY A 123 -3.59 -8.85 -1.77
C GLY A 123 -4.26 -9.37 -3.04
N TYR A 124 -5.26 -10.26 -2.89
CA TYR A 124 -5.99 -10.85 -4.01
C TYR A 124 -7.35 -10.21 -4.29
N MET A 125 -7.72 -9.18 -3.50
CA MET A 125 -8.99 -8.48 -3.68
C MET A 125 -8.90 -7.27 -4.62
N ARG A 126 -7.73 -6.62 -4.70
CA ARG A 126 -7.48 -5.47 -5.58
C ARG A 126 -6.95 -5.92 -6.93
N ARG A 127 -7.84 -6.50 -7.76
CA ARG A 127 -7.47 -7.17 -9.01
C ARG A 127 -7.15 -6.23 -10.18
N PHE A 128 -7.38 -4.94 -10.01
CA PHE A 128 -7.05 -3.86 -10.96
C PHE A 128 -6.77 -2.57 -10.19
N SER A 129 -6.12 -1.60 -10.84
CA SER A 129 -5.93 -0.27 -10.25
C SER A 129 -7.23 0.54 -10.27
N ASN A 130 -7.34 1.51 -9.38
CA ASN A 130 -8.50 2.40 -9.32
C ASN A 130 -8.59 3.33 -10.55
N LEU A 131 -7.44 3.63 -11.14
CA LEU A 131 -7.35 4.26 -12.47
C LEU A 131 -7.23 3.19 -13.56
N ASN A 132 -7.32 3.59 -14.83
CA ASN A 132 -7.39 2.64 -15.94
C ASN A 132 -6.15 1.76 -16.10
N GLN A 133 -5.00 2.15 -15.56
CA GLN A 133 -3.77 1.38 -15.73
C GLN A 133 -2.76 1.58 -14.61
N ASP A 134 -2.00 0.53 -14.35
CA ASP A 134 -0.73 0.61 -13.64
C ASP A 134 0.37 1.13 -14.56
N CYS A 135 1.46 1.63 -13.98
CA CYS A 135 2.64 2.06 -14.71
C CYS A 135 3.84 1.17 -14.40
N ILE A 136 4.82 1.17 -15.29
CA ILE A 136 6.12 0.52 -15.07
C ILE A 136 7.10 1.59 -14.58
N LYS A 137 7.63 1.39 -13.38
CA LYS A 137 8.67 2.23 -12.79
C LYS A 137 9.94 1.44 -12.55
N SER A 138 11.06 2.12 -12.42
CA SER A 138 12.34 1.47 -12.15
C SER A 138 13.19 2.26 -11.17
N PHE A 139 14.00 1.54 -10.41
CA PHE A 139 15.04 2.08 -9.54
C PHE A 139 16.29 1.20 -9.62
N SER A 140 17.44 1.72 -9.21
CA SER A 140 18.69 0.97 -9.23
C SER A 140 18.76 0.01 -8.05
N HIS A 141 19.23 -1.22 -8.31
CA HIS A 141 19.58 -2.15 -7.24
C HIS A 141 20.68 -1.55 -6.36
N LEU A 142 20.69 -1.86 -5.06
CA LEU A 142 21.60 -1.22 -4.11
C LEU A 142 23.07 -1.61 -4.29
N THR A 143 23.33 -2.81 -4.78
CA THR A 143 24.68 -3.40 -4.86
C THR A 143 25.04 -4.01 -6.22
N LYS A 144 24.08 -4.06 -7.15
CA LYS A 144 24.28 -4.60 -8.50
C LYS A 144 24.08 -3.48 -9.53
N GLU A 145 24.77 -3.54 -10.65
CA GLU A 145 24.58 -2.63 -11.78
C GLU A 145 23.29 -2.94 -12.57
N GLU A 146 22.23 -3.26 -11.88
CA GLU A 146 20.96 -3.65 -12.45
C GLU A 146 19.85 -2.69 -12.06
N LYS A 147 18.89 -2.49 -12.98
CA LYS A 147 17.64 -1.76 -12.70
C LYS A 147 16.52 -2.74 -12.40
N ILE A 148 15.89 -2.53 -11.28
CA ILE A 148 14.67 -3.25 -10.89
C ILE A 148 13.48 -2.51 -11.51
N ARG A 149 12.70 -3.22 -12.34
CA ARG A 149 11.49 -2.69 -12.99
C ARG A 149 10.28 -3.36 -12.35
N VAL A 150 9.33 -2.58 -11.95
CA VAL A 150 8.11 -3.08 -11.28
C VAL A 150 6.87 -2.41 -11.85
N MET A 151 5.79 -3.18 -11.93
CA MET A 151 4.45 -2.66 -12.13
C MET A 151 3.97 -2.05 -10.82
N THR A 152 3.39 -0.86 -10.85
CA THR A 152 2.90 -0.13 -9.68
C THR A 152 1.78 0.83 -10.10
N PRO A 153 0.83 1.17 -9.22
CA PRO A 153 -0.12 2.24 -9.50
C PRO A 153 0.59 3.59 -9.63
N VAL A 154 -0.12 4.56 -10.17
CA VAL A 154 0.34 5.95 -10.16
C VAL A 154 0.46 6.46 -8.73
N LYS A 155 1.25 7.54 -8.57
CA LYS A 155 1.54 8.13 -7.26
C LYS A 155 0.29 8.53 -6.48
N GLU A 156 -0.69 9.12 -7.17
CA GLU A 156 -1.95 9.58 -6.57
C GLU A 156 -2.75 8.44 -5.95
N GLU A 157 -2.76 7.26 -6.58
CA GLU A 157 -3.44 6.08 -6.04
C GLU A 157 -2.73 5.55 -4.79
N LEU A 158 -1.39 5.45 -4.83
CA LEU A 158 -0.61 5.06 -3.65
C LEU A 158 -0.78 6.06 -2.52
N PHE A 159 -0.83 7.36 -2.82
CA PHE A 159 -1.04 8.40 -1.84
C PHE A 159 -2.43 8.32 -1.19
N ALA A 160 -3.48 8.19 -2.00
CA ALA A 160 -4.84 8.03 -1.51
C ALA A 160 -4.98 6.79 -0.62
N ASN A 161 -4.37 5.68 -1.03
CA ASN A 161 -4.33 4.46 -0.23
C ASN A 161 -3.60 4.67 1.10
N LYS A 162 -2.45 5.36 1.11
CA LYS A 162 -1.71 5.67 2.34
C LYS A 162 -2.50 6.60 3.27
N PHE A 163 -3.13 7.63 2.74
CA PHE A 163 -3.96 8.54 3.51
C PHE A 163 -5.15 7.79 4.15
N ALA A 164 -5.88 7.01 3.38
CA ALA A 164 -7.00 6.21 3.88
C ALA A 164 -6.54 5.14 4.89
N THR A 165 -5.37 4.50 4.67
CA THR A 165 -4.78 3.52 5.60
C THR A 165 -4.42 4.19 6.93
N MET A 166 -3.81 5.37 6.91
CA MET A 166 -3.50 6.14 8.12
C MET A 166 -4.77 6.40 8.93
N ILE A 167 -5.84 6.87 8.27
CA ILE A 167 -7.14 7.12 8.92
C ILE A 167 -7.72 5.83 9.50
N SER A 168 -7.74 4.76 8.73
CA SER A 168 -8.30 3.47 9.16
C SER A 168 -7.58 2.92 10.39
N ARG A 169 -6.24 2.91 10.37
CA ARG A 169 -5.40 2.41 11.47
C ARG A 169 -5.48 3.29 12.71
N SER A 170 -5.66 4.59 12.54
CA SER A 170 -5.77 5.54 13.68
C SER A 170 -6.91 5.25 14.63
N LYS A 171 -7.88 4.41 14.24
CA LYS A 171 -8.93 3.89 15.13
C LYS A 171 -8.38 3.01 16.25
N SER A 172 -7.25 2.35 16.02
CA SER A 172 -6.64 1.39 16.95
C SER A 172 -5.31 1.89 17.49
N TYR A 173 -4.47 2.46 16.62
CA TYR A 173 -3.14 2.99 16.98
C TYR A 173 -2.63 3.94 15.90
N LEU A 174 -1.74 4.86 16.28
CA LEU A 174 -1.04 5.70 15.33
C LEU A 174 0.25 5.00 14.87
N ASN A 175 0.37 4.76 13.56
CA ASN A 175 1.57 4.18 12.98
C ASN A 175 2.51 5.30 12.48
N PRO A 176 3.71 5.46 13.07
CA PRO A 176 4.64 6.52 12.67
C PRO A 176 5.04 6.45 11.19
N ARG A 177 5.11 5.24 10.60
CA ARG A 177 5.45 5.07 9.19
C ARG A 177 4.36 5.63 8.28
N ASP A 178 3.08 5.41 8.60
CA ASP A 178 1.97 5.93 7.79
C ASP A 178 1.88 7.46 7.88
N ILE A 179 2.08 8.02 9.09
CA ILE A 179 2.13 9.47 9.31
C ILE A 179 3.27 10.10 8.51
N PHE A 180 4.48 9.50 8.58
CA PHE A 180 5.64 9.99 7.84
C PHE A 180 5.48 9.86 6.32
N ASP A 181 4.85 8.79 5.84
CA ASP A 181 4.55 8.62 4.41
C ASP A 181 3.59 9.71 3.92
N VAL A 182 2.50 9.98 4.67
CA VAL A 182 1.55 11.05 4.33
C VAL A 182 2.22 12.42 4.37
N TYR A 183 3.05 12.70 5.38
CA TYR A 183 3.87 13.91 5.43
C TYR A 183 4.76 14.07 4.19
N SER A 184 5.51 13.02 3.85
CA SER A 184 6.43 13.07 2.71
C SER A 184 5.70 13.27 1.39
N LEU A 185 4.54 12.63 1.23
CA LEU A 185 3.68 12.78 0.07
C LEU A 185 3.08 14.18 -0.04
N SER A 186 2.62 14.77 1.08
CA SER A 186 2.05 16.12 1.09
C SER A 186 3.05 17.20 0.63
N LYS A 187 4.38 16.93 0.78
CA LYS A 187 5.45 17.80 0.30
C LYS A 187 5.84 17.55 -1.15
N SER A 188 5.34 16.50 -1.77
CA SER A 188 5.66 16.14 -3.14
C SER A 188 4.66 16.75 -4.13
N ASN A 189 5.06 16.84 -5.41
CA ASN A 189 4.13 17.25 -6.45
C ASN A 189 3.21 16.10 -6.86
N PHE A 190 1.89 16.31 -6.86
CA PHE A 190 0.85 15.35 -7.28
C PHE A 190 -0.40 16.08 -7.78
N ASN A 191 -1.23 15.39 -8.55
CA ASN A 191 -2.52 15.90 -9.00
C ASN A 191 -3.55 15.83 -7.86
N GLN A 192 -3.77 16.96 -7.17
CA GLN A 192 -4.67 17.04 -6.02
C GLN A 192 -6.11 16.63 -6.36
N ARG A 193 -6.58 16.91 -7.57
CA ARG A 193 -7.97 16.64 -7.95
C ARG A 193 -8.20 15.13 -8.11
N ILE A 194 -7.30 14.42 -8.81
CA ILE A 194 -7.32 12.96 -8.95
C ILE A 194 -7.14 12.30 -7.58
N PHE A 195 -6.23 12.84 -6.76
CA PHE A 195 -6.01 12.36 -5.40
C PHE A 195 -7.29 12.36 -4.56
N LEU A 196 -8.10 13.42 -4.63
CA LEU A 196 -9.34 13.51 -3.84
C LEU A 196 -10.38 12.45 -4.27
N ASP A 197 -10.58 12.24 -5.57
CA ASP A 197 -11.46 11.19 -6.07
C ASP A 197 -10.97 9.81 -5.59
N LEU A 198 -9.66 9.57 -5.65
CA LEU A 198 -9.07 8.32 -5.18
C LEU A 198 -9.15 8.16 -3.65
N VAL A 199 -9.05 9.24 -2.87
CA VAL A 199 -9.29 9.19 -1.40
C VAL A 199 -10.72 8.75 -1.12
N ALA A 200 -11.71 9.26 -1.85
CA ALA A 200 -13.09 8.83 -1.68
C ALA A 200 -13.26 7.35 -2.03
N ILE A 201 -12.67 6.87 -3.13
CA ILE A 201 -12.68 5.46 -3.52
C ILE A 201 -12.00 4.59 -2.46
N GLU A 202 -10.81 4.95 -1.99
CA GLU A 202 -10.09 4.19 -0.97
C GLU A 202 -10.85 4.12 0.35
N THR A 203 -11.52 5.21 0.74
CA THR A 203 -12.39 5.28 1.91
C THR A 203 -13.55 4.27 1.78
N ILE A 204 -14.17 4.23 0.60
CA ILE A 204 -15.24 3.28 0.27
C ILE A 204 -14.71 1.83 0.31
N LEU A 205 -13.56 1.56 -0.30
CA LEU A 205 -12.94 0.23 -0.32
C LEU A 205 -12.56 -0.27 1.08
N MET A 206 -12.29 0.64 2.02
CA MET A 206 -12.00 0.32 3.43
C MET A 206 -13.23 0.30 4.34
N ASP A 207 -14.43 0.40 3.80
CA ASP A 207 -15.72 0.46 4.55
C ASP A 207 -15.72 1.55 5.64
N MET A 208 -15.22 2.72 5.31
CA MET A 208 -15.21 3.87 6.22
C MET A 208 -16.31 4.86 5.84
N SER A 209 -17.01 5.41 6.85
CA SER A 209 -17.88 6.58 6.70
C SER A 209 -17.06 7.87 6.63
N PHE A 210 -17.68 8.95 6.16
CA PHE A 210 -17.01 10.26 6.16
C PHE A 210 -16.72 10.74 7.59
N ASP A 211 -17.60 10.44 8.57
CA ASP A 211 -17.35 10.73 9.99
C ASP A 211 -16.04 10.12 10.51
N THR A 212 -15.64 8.97 9.97
CA THR A 212 -14.34 8.37 10.31
C THR A 212 -13.18 9.25 9.88
N ILE A 213 -13.29 9.93 8.73
CA ILE A 213 -12.27 10.85 8.23
C ILE A 213 -12.24 12.12 9.09
N LEU A 214 -13.41 12.66 9.47
CA LEU A 214 -13.50 13.86 10.32
C LEU A 214 -12.76 13.71 11.66
N GLN A 215 -12.74 12.52 12.22
CA GLN A 215 -12.10 12.25 13.52
C GLN A 215 -10.56 12.18 13.46
N ILE A 216 -9.94 12.25 12.26
CA ILE A 216 -8.47 12.06 12.13
C ILE A 216 -7.69 13.11 12.91
N LYS A 217 -8.11 14.37 12.90
CA LYS A 217 -7.45 15.45 13.65
C LYS A 217 -7.34 15.11 15.13
N GLU A 218 -8.46 14.78 15.76
CA GLU A 218 -8.51 14.45 17.19
C GLU A 218 -7.62 13.25 17.51
N ARG A 219 -7.65 12.22 16.66
CA ARG A 219 -6.82 11.02 16.84
C ARG A 219 -5.32 11.31 16.71
N LEU A 220 -4.91 12.17 15.76
CA LEU A 220 -3.51 12.58 15.61
C LEU A 220 -3.03 13.44 16.79
N MET A 221 -3.91 14.29 17.34
CA MET A 221 -3.57 15.15 18.50
C MET A 221 -3.46 14.35 19.81
N ASN A 222 -4.37 13.42 20.04
CA ASN A 222 -4.51 12.72 21.32
C ASN A 222 -3.87 11.33 21.33
N GLY A 223 -3.59 10.76 20.15
CA GLY A 223 -3.03 9.43 20.02
C GLY A 223 -1.53 9.39 20.24
N LYS A 224 -1.05 8.32 20.88
CA LYS A 224 0.39 8.07 20.99
C LYS A 224 0.84 7.18 19.84
N PRO A 225 1.91 7.56 19.10
CA PRO A 225 2.47 6.70 18.06
C PRO A 225 2.93 5.36 18.66
N SER A 226 2.55 4.27 18.01
CA SER A 226 2.98 2.91 18.36
C SER A 226 4.03 2.43 17.37
N GLY A 227 5.23 2.12 17.87
CA GLY A 227 6.37 1.70 17.06
C GLY A 227 7.43 2.78 16.86
N LYS A 228 8.52 2.40 16.21
CA LYS A 228 9.67 3.26 15.93
C LYS A 228 9.88 3.41 14.43
N ILE A 229 10.37 4.55 14.00
CA ILE A 229 10.68 4.85 12.61
C ILE A 229 12.15 5.28 12.43
N GLU A 230 12.85 5.60 13.51
CA GLU A 230 14.18 6.19 13.49
C GLU A 230 15.21 5.31 12.77
N HIS A 231 15.06 3.98 12.90
CA HIS A 231 15.95 3.02 12.21
C HIS A 231 15.76 2.99 10.68
N LEU A 232 14.66 3.56 10.19
CA LEU A 232 14.34 3.68 8.76
C LEU A 232 14.69 5.05 8.17
N ILE A 233 15.18 5.97 8.99
CA ILE A 233 15.49 7.35 8.59
C ILE A 233 16.92 7.65 9.01
N ASN A 234 17.71 8.25 8.12
CA ASN A 234 19.12 8.57 8.36
C ASN A 234 19.36 10.02 8.83
N ARG A 235 18.29 10.70 9.26
CA ARG A 235 18.32 12.09 9.72
C ARG A 235 17.49 12.25 11.00
N LYS A 236 17.83 13.24 11.81
CA LYS A 236 16.98 13.63 12.93
C LYS A 236 15.68 14.24 12.42
N ILE A 237 14.58 13.85 12.99
CA ILE A 237 13.25 14.36 12.70
C ILE A 237 12.60 14.90 13.97
N ASN A 238 11.83 15.97 13.85
CA ASN A 238 10.89 16.40 14.87
C ASN A 238 9.52 15.82 14.53
N PHE A 239 9.13 14.76 15.23
CA PHE A 239 7.91 14.04 14.92
C PHE A 239 6.64 14.84 15.28
N GLU A 240 6.70 15.74 16.26
CA GLU A 240 5.59 16.63 16.62
C GLU A 240 5.29 17.61 15.48
N ASN A 241 6.32 18.18 14.88
CA ASN A 241 6.15 19.04 13.68
C ASN A 241 5.54 18.25 12.51
N ILE A 242 5.96 17.02 12.31
CA ILE A 242 5.40 16.14 11.27
C ILE A 242 3.91 15.90 11.52
N ILE A 243 3.51 15.60 12.76
CA ILE A 243 2.10 15.42 13.13
C ILE A 243 1.31 16.69 12.85
N SER A 244 1.82 17.87 13.25
CA SER A 244 1.15 19.15 13.00
C SER A 244 0.90 19.38 11.50
N GLU A 245 1.90 19.15 10.66
CA GLU A 245 1.76 19.31 9.22
C GLU A 245 0.81 18.29 8.58
N VAL A 246 0.77 17.07 9.10
CA VAL A 246 -0.18 16.04 8.66
C VAL A 246 -1.62 16.41 9.07
N ILE A 247 -1.80 17.04 10.24
CA ILE A 247 -3.10 17.57 10.67
C ILE A 247 -3.57 18.66 9.70
N ASP A 248 -2.70 19.61 9.37
CA ASP A 248 -3.04 20.70 8.44
C ASP A 248 -3.39 20.16 7.05
N PHE A 249 -2.59 19.21 6.53
CA PHE A 249 -2.88 18.56 5.27
C PHE A 249 -4.20 17.77 5.32
N SER A 250 -4.47 17.06 6.42
CA SER A 250 -5.71 16.32 6.58
C SER A 250 -6.93 17.22 6.64
N ASN A 251 -6.87 18.34 7.37
CA ASN A 251 -7.94 19.32 7.44
C ASN A 251 -8.23 19.92 6.06
N LYS A 252 -7.18 20.29 5.30
CA LYS A 252 -7.34 20.78 3.92
C LYS A 252 -8.02 19.72 3.05
N THR A 253 -7.55 18.47 3.10
CA THR A 253 -8.13 17.36 2.32
C THR A 253 -9.60 17.16 2.66
N ILE A 254 -9.98 17.19 3.93
CA ILE A 254 -11.38 17.06 4.39
C ILE A 254 -12.25 18.19 3.82
N ASN A 255 -11.78 19.42 3.92
CA ASN A 255 -12.50 20.58 3.39
C ASN A 255 -12.69 20.47 1.87
N ASP A 256 -11.66 20.03 1.15
CA ASP A 256 -11.71 19.82 -0.29
C ASP A 256 -12.69 18.68 -0.67
N LEU A 257 -12.69 17.56 0.07
CA LEU A 257 -13.66 16.47 -0.12
C LEU A 257 -15.10 16.96 0.01
N SER A 258 -15.40 17.77 1.02
CA SER A 258 -16.73 18.36 1.22
C SER A 258 -17.08 19.38 0.14
N SER A 259 -16.13 20.24 -0.23
CA SER A 259 -16.32 21.26 -1.27
C SER A 259 -16.65 20.64 -2.64
N TYR A 260 -16.10 19.46 -2.92
CA TYR A 260 -16.36 18.69 -4.14
C TYR A 260 -17.49 17.69 -4.00
N LYS A 261 -18.21 17.66 -2.88
CA LYS A 261 -19.31 16.73 -2.56
C LYS A 261 -18.91 15.26 -2.55
N LEU A 262 -17.63 14.94 -2.41
CA LEU A 262 -17.13 13.57 -2.33
C LEU A 262 -17.53 12.91 -1.00
N ASP A 263 -17.71 13.68 0.06
CA ASP A 263 -18.32 13.28 1.32
C ASP A 263 -19.68 12.60 1.12
N LYS A 264 -20.54 13.18 0.27
CA LYS A 264 -21.85 12.63 -0.06
C LYS A 264 -21.76 11.29 -0.80
N ILE A 265 -20.77 11.12 -1.68
CA ILE A 265 -20.55 9.86 -2.40
C ILE A 265 -20.11 8.77 -1.43
N ILE A 266 -19.20 9.09 -0.50
CA ILE A 266 -18.74 8.18 0.55
C ILE A 266 -19.92 7.73 1.41
N ASP A 267 -20.71 8.67 1.92
CA ASP A 267 -21.85 8.37 2.80
C ASP A 267 -22.99 7.66 2.05
N TYR A 268 -23.22 8.00 0.79
CA TYR A 268 -24.20 7.29 -0.03
C TYR A 268 -23.79 5.82 -0.20
N PHE A 269 -22.52 5.54 -0.55
CA PHE A 269 -22.05 4.16 -0.60
C PHE A 269 -22.13 3.47 0.76
N TYR A 270 -21.68 4.14 1.82
CA TYR A 270 -21.67 3.56 3.17
C TYR A 270 -23.07 3.10 3.60
N LYS A 271 -24.11 3.86 3.26
CA LYS A 271 -25.51 3.56 3.56
C LYS A 271 -26.14 2.55 2.59
N SER A 272 -25.92 2.72 1.28
CA SER A 272 -26.64 1.99 0.22
C SER A 272 -25.88 0.77 -0.35
N GLY A 273 -24.55 0.75 -0.22
CA GLY A 273 -23.67 -0.20 -0.91
C GLY A 273 -23.54 0.02 -2.43
N LYS A 274 -24.10 1.13 -2.96
CA LYS A 274 -24.06 1.45 -4.40
C LYS A 274 -22.98 2.47 -4.70
N LEU A 275 -22.07 2.14 -5.62
CA LEU A 275 -21.05 3.07 -6.12
C LEU A 275 -21.52 3.65 -7.45
N ASP A 276 -21.67 4.96 -7.49
CA ASP A 276 -21.97 5.71 -8.69
C ASP A 276 -20.71 6.42 -9.19
N LEU A 277 -20.10 5.90 -10.26
CA LEU A 277 -18.88 6.46 -10.85
C LEU A 277 -19.15 7.77 -11.59
N GLU A 278 -20.38 8.01 -12.05
CA GLU A 278 -20.74 9.24 -12.77
C GLU A 278 -20.68 10.48 -11.85
N SER A 279 -20.76 10.26 -10.55
CA SER A 279 -20.65 11.34 -9.56
C SER A 279 -19.22 11.81 -9.32
N PHE A 280 -18.19 11.09 -9.78
CA PHE A 280 -16.80 11.49 -9.67
C PHE A 280 -16.42 12.48 -10.76
N ARG A 281 -15.51 13.39 -10.47
CA ARG A 281 -15.08 14.46 -11.38
C ARG A 281 -14.20 13.96 -12.51
N PHE A 282 -13.37 12.95 -12.21
CA PHE A 282 -12.45 12.31 -13.14
C PHE A 282 -12.93 10.90 -13.52
N LYS A 283 -14.24 10.74 -13.68
CA LYS A 283 -14.89 9.46 -14.01
C LYS A 283 -14.27 8.75 -15.21
N ASP A 284 -13.86 9.50 -16.22
CA ASP A 284 -13.26 8.96 -17.46
C ASP A 284 -11.85 8.39 -17.22
N GLU A 285 -11.17 8.80 -16.16
CA GLU A 285 -9.87 8.26 -15.76
C GLU A 285 -9.99 7.08 -14.80
N LEU A 286 -11.15 6.91 -14.16
CA LEU A 286 -11.42 5.81 -13.24
C LEU A 286 -11.59 4.50 -14.01
N ASN A 287 -11.16 3.41 -13.39
CA ASN A 287 -11.36 2.10 -13.97
C ASN A 287 -12.85 1.75 -14.00
N PRO A 288 -13.43 1.46 -15.18
CA PRO A 288 -14.86 1.16 -15.32
C PRO A 288 -15.28 -0.07 -14.51
N ASN A 289 -14.36 -1.00 -14.25
CA ASN A 289 -14.60 -2.22 -13.48
C ASN A 289 -14.70 -1.95 -11.95
N LEU A 290 -14.50 -0.71 -11.48
CA LEU A 290 -14.63 -0.38 -10.06
C LEU A 290 -16.00 -0.75 -9.48
N LYS A 291 -17.08 -0.67 -10.27
CA LYS A 291 -18.43 -1.09 -9.84
C LYS A 291 -18.49 -2.57 -9.43
N GLU A 292 -17.65 -3.40 -10.04
CA GLU A 292 -17.54 -4.85 -9.84
C GLU A 292 -16.30 -5.24 -9.03
N HIS A 293 -15.70 -4.26 -8.35
CA HIS A 293 -14.50 -4.50 -7.56
C HIS A 293 -14.75 -5.59 -6.49
N PRO A 294 -13.92 -6.65 -6.41
CA PRO A 294 -14.17 -7.78 -5.49
C PRO A 294 -14.32 -7.36 -4.03
N GLN A 295 -13.60 -6.33 -3.59
CA GLN A 295 -13.75 -5.76 -2.25
C GLN A 295 -15.15 -5.16 -2.04
N LEU A 296 -15.71 -4.47 -3.04
CA LEU A 296 -17.06 -3.89 -2.95
C LEU A 296 -18.13 -4.98 -2.91
N GLU A 297 -17.97 -6.05 -3.67
CA GLU A 297 -18.89 -7.20 -3.62
C GLU A 297 -18.87 -7.86 -2.24
N TRP A 298 -17.68 -8.03 -1.66
CA TRP A 298 -17.53 -8.58 -0.32
C TRP A 298 -18.21 -7.68 0.72
N LEU A 299 -18.02 -6.36 0.65
CA LEU A 299 -18.66 -5.39 1.52
C LEU A 299 -20.20 -5.43 1.41
N ARG A 300 -20.74 -5.47 0.18
CA ARG A 300 -22.19 -5.57 -0.07
C ARG A 300 -22.80 -6.84 0.51
N LYS A 301 -22.13 -7.99 0.38
CA LYS A 301 -22.59 -9.26 0.96
C LYS A 301 -22.63 -9.21 2.49
N ASN A 302 -21.63 -8.57 3.11
CA ASN A 302 -21.57 -8.45 4.57
C ASN A 302 -22.59 -7.44 5.13
N LYS A 303 -22.86 -6.33 4.43
CA LYS A 303 -23.91 -5.38 4.82
C LYS A 303 -25.30 -6.04 4.80
N LYS A 304 -25.63 -6.81 3.77
CA LYS A 304 -26.89 -7.56 3.70
C LYS A 304 -27.06 -8.57 4.85
N LYS A 305 -25.99 -9.20 5.32
CA LYS A 305 -26.05 -10.11 6.47
C LYS A 305 -26.33 -9.38 7.79
N LYS A 306 -25.81 -8.15 7.98
CA LYS A 306 -26.03 -7.35 9.19
C LYS A 306 -27.44 -6.75 9.27
N THR A 307 -28.15 -6.59 8.16
CA THR A 307 -29.54 -6.10 8.12
C THR A 307 -30.57 -7.21 8.27
N LEU A 308 -30.17 -8.47 8.21
CA LEU A 308 -31.05 -9.65 8.37
C LEU A 308 -30.95 -10.30 9.77
N ASN A 309 -30.04 -9.84 10.61
CA ASN A 309 -29.89 -10.17 12.02
C ASN A 309 -30.27 -8.96 12.90
#